data_c2c2fe4b0a20ea74d31baed91e716dde
#
_entry.id   c2c2fe4b0a20ea74d31baed91e716dde
#
_cell.length_a   1.000
_cell.length_b   1.000
_cell.length_c   1.000
_cell.angle_alpha   90.00
_cell.angle_beta   90.00
_cell.angle_gamma   90.00
#
_symmetry.space_group_name_H-M   'P 1'
#
loop_
_entity.id
_entity.type
_entity.pdbx_description
1 polymer ?
#
loop_
_entity_poly.entity_id
_entity_poly.type
_entity_poly.pdbx_seq_one_letter_code
_entity_poly.pdbx_strand_id
1 'polypeptide(L)'
;MSHNWVLSSRSRERLRGVNPELADTVKRALELSPIDFGVTEGIRSVERQKELVARGLSQTMNSKHLTGNAVDLVAYLSGRVCWEMSAYDELADAMKQAAKETGVSIRWGGAWQVKDIRLHEGTMEDATNAYIDLRRAQGR
;
A
#
# COMPACT_ATOMS: atom_id res chain seq x y z
N MET A 1 -2.52 15.40 -14.49
CA MET A 1 -1.52 15.01 -15.50
C MET A 1 -1.02 13.60 -15.19
N SER A 2 -1.05 12.70 -16.16
CA SER A 2 -0.51 11.36 -15.96
C SER A 2 1.01 11.39 -16.04
N HIS A 3 1.66 10.53 -15.28
CA HIS A 3 3.11 10.35 -15.29
C HIS A 3 3.44 9.06 -16.04
N ASN A 4 4.64 8.99 -16.61
CA ASN A 4 5.07 7.84 -17.41
C ASN A 4 5.82 6.79 -16.57
N TRP A 5 5.42 6.64 -15.30
CA TRP A 5 5.99 5.60 -14.45
C TRP A 5 5.52 4.23 -14.92
N VAL A 6 6.42 3.27 -14.92
CA VAL A 6 6.13 1.89 -15.31
C VAL A 6 6.70 0.96 -14.24
N LEU A 7 5.92 -0.05 -13.87
CA LEU A 7 6.39 -1.05 -12.91
C LEU A 7 7.62 -1.78 -13.47
N SER A 8 8.64 -1.95 -12.62
CA SER A 8 9.80 -2.75 -12.97
C SER A 8 9.41 -4.22 -13.17
N SER A 9 10.29 -4.98 -13.83
CA SER A 9 10.09 -6.44 -13.99
C SER A 9 9.94 -7.12 -12.63
N ARG A 10 10.73 -6.67 -11.64
CA ARG A 10 10.68 -7.21 -10.28
C ARG A 10 9.33 -6.92 -9.61
N SER A 11 8.81 -5.71 -9.75
CA SER A 11 7.50 -5.34 -9.21
C SER A 11 6.38 -6.15 -9.88
N ARG A 12 6.44 -6.32 -11.20
CA ARG A 12 5.46 -7.13 -11.93
C ARG A 12 5.49 -8.58 -11.47
N GLU A 13 6.68 -9.13 -11.24
CA GLU A 13 6.84 -10.49 -10.73
C GLU A 13 6.21 -10.64 -9.35
N ARG A 14 6.37 -9.65 -8.48
CA ARG A 14 5.78 -9.67 -7.14
C ARG A 14 4.27 -9.53 -7.14
N LEU A 15 3.67 -9.01 -8.21
CA LEU A 15 2.21 -8.96 -8.35
C LEU A 15 1.61 -10.27 -8.83
N ARG A 16 2.41 -11.24 -9.23
CA ARG A 16 1.90 -12.57 -9.62
C ARG A 16 1.21 -13.22 -8.42
N GLY A 17 0.02 -13.76 -8.65
CA GLY A 17 -0.79 -14.38 -7.60
C GLY A 17 -1.57 -13.41 -6.73
N VAL A 18 -1.30 -12.11 -6.84
CA VAL A 18 -2.09 -11.07 -6.18
C VAL A 18 -3.45 -11.00 -6.85
N ASN A 19 -4.51 -10.76 -6.07
CA ASN A 19 -5.86 -10.55 -6.58
C ASN A 19 -5.80 -9.59 -7.77
N PRO A 20 -6.32 -9.97 -8.96
CA PRO A 20 -6.25 -9.14 -10.15
C PRO A 20 -6.83 -7.73 -9.99
N GLU A 21 -7.90 -7.58 -9.23
CA GLU A 21 -8.50 -6.27 -8.97
C GLU A 21 -7.54 -5.37 -8.20
N LEU A 22 -6.84 -5.92 -7.20
CA LEU A 22 -5.84 -5.18 -6.44
C LEU A 22 -4.64 -4.85 -7.31
N ALA A 23 -4.15 -5.82 -8.09
CA ALA A 23 -3.01 -5.60 -9.00
C ALA A 23 -3.32 -4.51 -10.03
N ASP A 24 -4.51 -4.52 -10.61
CA ASP A 24 -4.93 -3.50 -11.59
C ASP A 24 -5.02 -2.11 -10.92
N THR A 25 -5.50 -2.07 -9.68
CA THR A 25 -5.58 -0.81 -8.92
C THR A 25 -4.18 -0.25 -8.65
N VAL A 26 -3.22 -1.11 -8.29
CA VAL A 26 -1.82 -0.69 -8.10
C VAL A 26 -1.23 -0.12 -9.38
N LYS A 27 -1.45 -0.77 -10.51
CA LYS A 27 -0.98 -0.30 -11.82
C LYS A 27 -1.57 1.05 -12.18
N ARG A 28 -2.86 1.22 -11.94
CA ARG A 28 -3.54 2.49 -12.20
C ARG A 28 -3.03 3.59 -11.27
N ALA A 29 -2.79 3.27 -10.00
CA ALA A 29 -2.24 4.22 -9.05
C ALA A 29 -0.87 4.74 -9.50
N LEU A 30 -0.03 3.86 -10.05
CA LEU A 30 1.29 4.28 -10.54
C LEU A 30 1.17 5.27 -11.70
N GLU A 31 0.20 5.09 -12.60
CA GLU A 31 -0.06 6.05 -13.67
C GLU A 31 -0.49 7.43 -13.14
N LEU A 32 -1.20 7.45 -12.01
CA LEU A 32 -1.73 8.67 -11.39
C LEU A 32 -0.74 9.33 -10.43
N SER A 33 0.22 8.57 -9.92
CA SER A 33 1.11 9.04 -8.86
C SER A 33 2.12 10.09 -9.36
N PRO A 34 2.32 11.19 -8.62
CA PRO A 34 3.41 12.14 -8.91
C PRO A 34 4.79 11.58 -8.56
N ILE A 35 4.84 10.48 -7.80
CA ILE A 35 6.07 9.86 -7.33
C ILE A 35 6.10 8.42 -7.82
N ASP A 36 7.28 7.98 -8.31
CA ASP A 36 7.47 6.60 -8.71
C ASP A 36 7.41 5.66 -7.50
N PHE A 37 6.91 4.46 -7.70
CA PHE A 37 6.91 3.46 -6.66
C PHE A 37 7.03 2.06 -7.25
N GLY A 38 7.37 1.11 -6.39
CA GLY A 38 7.43 -0.29 -6.75
C GLY A 38 6.71 -1.15 -5.72
N VAL A 39 6.60 -2.44 -6.06
CA VAL A 39 6.02 -3.45 -5.18
C VAL A 39 7.17 -4.23 -4.54
N THR A 40 7.21 -4.26 -3.22
CA THR A 40 8.25 -5.01 -2.48
C THR A 40 7.78 -6.39 -2.09
N GLU A 41 6.47 -6.57 -1.87
CA GLU A 41 5.91 -7.88 -1.55
C GLU A 41 4.46 -7.94 -2.00
N GLY A 42 4.09 -9.06 -2.61
CA GLY A 42 2.70 -9.38 -2.96
C GLY A 42 2.23 -10.58 -2.16
N ILE A 43 1.99 -11.73 -2.84
CA ILE A 43 1.59 -12.95 -2.15
C ILE A 43 2.72 -13.43 -1.24
N ARG A 44 2.34 -13.97 -0.08
CA ARG A 44 3.30 -14.45 0.93
C ARG A 44 3.03 -15.92 1.23
N SER A 45 4.11 -16.70 1.37
CA SER A 45 3.98 -18.11 1.78
C SER A 45 3.65 -18.23 3.28
N VAL A 46 3.08 -19.37 3.66
CA VAL A 46 2.81 -19.67 5.08
C VAL A 46 4.14 -19.71 5.85
N GLU A 47 5.17 -20.28 5.27
CA GLU A 47 6.51 -20.36 5.89
C GLU A 47 7.08 -18.98 6.16
N ARG A 48 6.96 -18.06 5.18
CA ARG A 48 7.41 -16.67 5.37
C ARG A 48 6.63 -15.98 6.46
N GLN A 49 5.32 -16.20 6.54
CA GLN A 49 4.48 -15.61 7.58
C GLN A 49 4.86 -16.12 8.98
N LYS A 50 5.13 -17.42 9.10
CA LYS A 50 5.61 -18.01 10.36
C LYS A 50 6.92 -17.40 10.79
N GLU A 51 7.85 -17.20 9.85
CA GLU A 51 9.14 -16.56 10.12
C GLU A 51 8.95 -15.13 10.65
N LEU A 52 8.06 -14.35 10.01
CA LEU A 52 7.79 -12.97 10.42
C LEU A 52 7.18 -12.91 11.82
N VAL A 53 6.27 -13.82 12.14
CA VAL A 53 5.68 -13.92 13.48
C VAL A 53 6.75 -14.29 14.50
N ALA A 54 7.58 -15.27 14.21
CA ALA A 54 8.65 -15.73 15.11
C ALA A 54 9.67 -14.63 15.40
N ARG A 55 9.92 -13.73 14.43
CA ARG A 55 10.86 -12.61 14.58
C ARG A 55 10.21 -11.36 15.17
N GLY A 56 8.93 -11.41 15.51
CA GLY A 56 8.21 -10.26 16.05
C GLY A 56 7.86 -9.19 15.03
N LEU A 57 8.03 -9.46 13.73
CA LEU A 57 7.76 -8.52 12.65
C LEU A 57 6.29 -8.57 12.19
N SER A 58 5.55 -9.58 12.61
CA SER A 58 4.11 -9.69 12.41
C SER A 58 3.49 -10.27 13.67
N GLN A 59 2.26 -9.85 13.96
CA GLN A 59 1.51 -10.32 15.14
C GLN A 59 0.43 -11.33 14.80
N THR A 60 0.29 -11.72 13.53
CA THR A 60 -0.78 -12.60 13.11
C THR A 60 -0.32 -13.63 12.07
N MET A 61 -0.92 -14.81 12.15
CA MET A 61 -0.83 -15.82 11.08
C MET A 61 -1.93 -15.64 10.03
N ASN A 62 -2.83 -14.65 10.23
CA ASN A 62 -3.96 -14.40 9.35
C ASN A 62 -3.74 -13.15 8.48
N SER A 63 -2.58 -13.09 7.83
CA SER A 63 -2.22 -11.96 6.96
C SER A 63 -2.95 -12.04 5.62
N LYS A 64 -3.38 -10.87 5.12
CA LYS A 64 -3.98 -10.76 3.79
C LYS A 64 -2.99 -11.06 2.66
N HIS A 65 -1.68 -10.97 2.92
CA HIS A 65 -0.64 -11.40 1.97
C HIS A 65 -0.73 -12.88 1.64
N LEU A 66 -1.21 -13.72 2.56
CA LEU A 66 -1.36 -15.16 2.35
C LEU A 66 -2.37 -15.49 1.26
N THR A 67 -3.38 -14.65 1.09
CA THR A 67 -4.46 -14.86 0.12
C THR A 67 -4.32 -14.00 -1.14
N GLY A 68 -3.23 -13.24 -1.26
CA GLY A 68 -3.03 -12.33 -2.38
C GLY A 68 -3.86 -11.06 -2.30
N ASN A 69 -4.37 -10.73 -1.12
CA ASN A 69 -5.21 -9.54 -0.90
C ASN A 69 -4.48 -8.40 -0.20
N ALA A 70 -3.16 -8.40 -0.25
CA ALA A 70 -2.33 -7.31 0.26
C ALA A 70 -1.07 -7.18 -0.58
N VAL A 71 -0.57 -5.95 -0.69
CA VAL A 71 0.73 -5.65 -1.32
C VAL A 71 1.44 -4.61 -0.47
N ASP A 72 2.76 -4.66 -0.47
CA ASP A 72 3.61 -3.63 0.11
C ASP A 72 4.24 -2.82 -1.00
N LEU A 73 4.16 -1.50 -0.86
CA LEU A 73 4.70 -0.54 -1.83
C LEU A 73 5.89 0.21 -1.23
N VAL A 74 6.80 0.62 -2.11
CA VAL A 74 7.95 1.45 -1.72
C VAL A 74 8.04 2.63 -2.67
N ALA A 75 8.21 3.84 -2.10
CA ALA A 75 8.38 5.05 -2.88
C ALA A 75 9.82 5.18 -3.38
N TYR A 76 9.97 5.72 -4.60
CA TYR A 76 11.27 6.06 -5.15
C TYR A 76 11.34 7.55 -5.43
N LEU A 77 12.48 8.16 -5.11
CA LEU A 77 12.76 9.54 -5.44
C LEU A 77 14.14 9.59 -6.10
N SER A 78 14.20 10.08 -7.33
CA SER A 78 15.42 10.10 -8.13
C SER A 78 16.10 8.73 -8.23
N GLY A 79 15.29 7.67 -8.39
CA GLY A 79 15.75 6.29 -8.53
C GLY A 79 16.18 5.62 -7.23
N ARG A 80 16.00 6.28 -6.08
CA ARG A 80 16.38 5.74 -4.77
C ARG A 80 15.15 5.55 -3.89
N VAL A 81 15.19 4.53 -3.02
CA VAL A 81 14.13 4.31 -2.04
C VAL A 81 13.98 5.53 -1.15
N CYS A 82 12.75 5.99 -1.00
CA CYS A 82 12.41 7.15 -0.17
C CYS A 82 11.51 6.66 0.98
N TRP A 83 11.86 7.03 2.21
CA TRP A 83 11.10 6.65 3.41
C TRP A 83 10.37 7.83 4.05
N GLU A 84 10.33 8.98 3.39
CA GLU A 84 9.65 10.15 3.91
C GLU A 84 8.13 9.97 3.87
N MET A 85 7.47 10.33 4.96
CA MET A 85 6.01 10.19 5.12
C MET A 85 5.25 10.88 3.99
N SER A 86 5.70 12.07 3.57
CA SER A 86 5.05 12.84 2.52
C SER A 86 4.99 12.08 1.19
N ALA A 87 6.01 11.28 0.88
CA ALA A 87 6.01 10.46 -0.33
C ALA A 87 4.91 9.39 -0.26
N TYR A 88 4.73 8.78 0.89
CA TYR A 88 3.71 7.74 1.07
C TYR A 88 2.30 8.31 1.12
N ASP A 89 2.13 9.54 1.57
CA ASP A 89 0.85 10.25 1.49
C ASP A 89 0.44 10.45 0.03
N GLU A 90 1.41 10.78 -0.84
CA GLU A 90 1.18 10.90 -2.28
C GLU A 90 0.80 9.56 -2.91
N LEU A 91 1.48 8.48 -2.53
CA LEU A 91 1.13 7.13 -2.98
C LEU A 91 -0.28 6.74 -2.53
N ALA A 92 -0.62 7.05 -1.29
CA ALA A 92 -1.93 6.75 -0.74
C ALA A 92 -3.05 7.50 -1.46
N ASP A 93 -2.82 8.79 -1.80
CA ASP A 93 -3.79 9.57 -2.57
C ASP A 93 -3.97 8.98 -3.98
N ALA A 94 -2.89 8.53 -4.61
CA ALA A 94 -2.96 7.87 -5.92
C ALA A 94 -3.73 6.55 -5.83
N MET A 95 -3.49 5.76 -4.79
CA MET A 95 -4.23 4.52 -4.54
C MET A 95 -5.71 4.80 -4.29
N LYS A 96 -6.03 5.84 -3.55
CA LYS A 96 -7.41 6.24 -3.30
C LYS A 96 -8.13 6.57 -4.61
N GLN A 97 -7.51 7.38 -5.46
CA GLN A 97 -8.09 7.74 -6.76
C GLN A 97 -8.24 6.51 -7.65
N ALA A 98 -7.21 5.66 -7.72
CA ALA A 98 -7.24 4.42 -8.49
C ALA A 98 -8.35 3.48 -7.98
N ALA A 99 -8.51 3.36 -6.68
CA ALA A 99 -9.56 2.53 -6.07
C ALA A 99 -10.96 3.02 -6.46
N LYS A 100 -11.15 4.34 -6.50
CA LYS A 100 -12.41 4.93 -6.98
C LYS A 100 -12.69 4.57 -8.43
N GLU A 101 -11.66 4.64 -9.29
CA GLU A 101 -11.79 4.33 -10.71
C GLU A 101 -12.06 2.85 -10.97
N THR A 102 -11.42 1.97 -10.22
CA THR A 102 -11.56 0.52 -10.39
C THR A 102 -12.72 -0.09 -9.61
N GLY A 103 -13.28 0.66 -8.65
CA GLY A 103 -14.37 0.18 -7.80
C GLY A 103 -13.92 -0.80 -6.71
N VAL A 104 -12.65 -0.77 -6.33
CA VAL A 104 -12.05 -1.73 -5.39
C VAL A 104 -11.92 -1.10 -4.01
N SER A 105 -12.37 -1.82 -2.96
CA SER A 105 -12.20 -1.38 -1.58
C SER A 105 -10.76 -1.67 -1.12
N ILE A 106 -10.08 -0.64 -0.63
CA ILE A 106 -8.71 -0.74 -0.17
C ILE A 106 -8.57 -0.10 1.21
N ARG A 107 -7.76 -0.74 2.05
CA ARG A 107 -7.36 -0.23 3.35
C ARG A 107 -5.87 0.09 3.30
N TRP A 108 -5.50 1.26 3.79
CA TRP A 108 -4.11 1.74 3.78
C TRP A 108 -3.46 1.52 5.14
N GLY A 109 -2.26 0.95 5.14
CA GLY A 109 -1.57 0.60 6.39
C GLY A 109 -1.27 1.80 7.29
N GLY A 110 -1.03 2.97 6.70
CA GLY A 110 -0.77 4.21 7.45
C GLY A 110 -2.01 4.88 8.01
N ALA A 111 -3.21 4.39 7.69
CA ALA A 111 -4.49 4.95 8.15
C ALA A 111 -5.48 3.81 8.39
N TRP A 112 -5.12 2.91 9.28
CA TRP A 112 -5.83 1.65 9.50
C TRP A 112 -7.26 1.82 10.03
N GLN A 113 -7.58 2.97 10.64
CA GLN A 113 -8.93 3.30 11.10
C GLN A 113 -9.91 3.51 9.92
N VAL A 114 -9.40 3.79 8.73
CA VAL A 114 -10.21 3.95 7.52
C VAL A 114 -10.33 2.62 6.82
N LYS A 115 -11.48 1.98 6.89
CA LYS A 115 -11.69 0.63 6.34
C LYS A 115 -11.69 0.60 4.81
N ASP A 116 -12.10 1.70 4.19
CA ASP A 116 -12.13 1.83 2.72
C ASP A 116 -11.71 3.26 2.39
N ILE A 117 -10.53 3.40 1.80
CA ILE A 117 -9.98 4.73 1.52
C ILE A 117 -10.81 5.54 0.53
N ARG A 118 -11.65 4.88 -0.29
CA ARG A 118 -12.56 5.57 -1.22
C ARG A 118 -13.56 6.46 -0.49
N LEU A 119 -13.93 6.07 0.74
CA LEU A 119 -14.96 6.74 1.52
C LEU A 119 -14.41 7.84 2.43
N HIS A 120 -13.10 7.97 2.53
CA HIS A 120 -12.48 9.01 3.34
C HIS A 120 -12.61 10.35 2.63
N GLU A 121 -13.22 11.33 3.31
CA GLU A 121 -13.30 12.70 2.84
C GLU A 121 -12.03 13.44 3.24
N GLY A 122 -11.35 14.06 2.26
CA GLY A 122 -10.09 14.73 2.48
C GLY A 122 -8.90 13.94 1.96
N THR A 123 -7.70 14.41 2.28
CA THR A 123 -6.46 13.80 1.82
C THR A 123 -6.06 12.59 2.67
N MET A 124 -5.22 11.74 2.11
CA MET A 124 -4.67 10.62 2.88
C MET A 124 -3.64 11.11 3.90
N GLU A 125 -3.04 12.29 3.70
CA GLU A 125 -2.23 12.93 4.75
C GLU A 125 -3.06 13.18 5.99
N ASP A 126 -4.27 13.72 5.86
CA ASP A 126 -5.19 13.95 6.98
C ASP A 126 -5.54 12.63 7.67
N ALA A 127 -5.83 11.58 6.90
CA ALA A 127 -6.16 10.27 7.44
C ALA A 127 -4.98 9.67 8.22
N THR A 128 -3.77 9.80 7.69
CA THR A 128 -2.54 9.30 8.32
C THR A 128 -2.26 10.05 9.62
N ASN A 129 -2.39 11.37 9.61
CA ASN A 129 -2.18 12.19 10.81
C ASN A 129 -3.22 11.85 11.89
N ALA A 130 -4.47 11.65 11.52
CA ALA A 130 -5.51 11.23 12.45
C ALA A 130 -5.19 9.86 13.05
N TYR A 131 -4.64 8.94 12.27
CA TYR A 131 -4.24 7.62 12.76
C TYR A 131 -3.08 7.71 13.75
N ILE A 132 -2.09 8.56 13.48
CA ILE A 132 -0.96 8.80 14.38
C ILE A 132 -1.48 9.34 15.72
N ASP A 133 -2.36 10.33 15.69
CA ASP A 133 -2.94 10.92 16.89
C ASP A 133 -3.74 9.88 17.69
N LEU A 134 -4.51 9.05 17.01
CA LEU A 134 -5.29 7.99 17.64
C LEU A 134 -4.37 6.98 18.34
N ARG A 135 -3.27 6.58 17.69
CA ARG A 135 -2.31 5.65 18.29
C ARG A 135 -1.62 6.25 19.50
N ARG A 136 -1.24 7.51 19.46
CA ARG A 136 -0.65 8.22 20.59
C ARG A 136 -1.62 8.26 21.76
N ALA A 137 -2.89 8.53 21.52
CA ALA A 137 -3.92 8.55 22.54
C ALA A 137 -4.13 7.17 23.18
N GLN A 138 -3.83 6.09 22.44
CA GLN A 138 -3.89 4.71 22.93
C GLN A 138 -2.60 4.25 23.58
N GLY A 139 -1.58 5.10 23.69
CA GLY A 139 -0.28 4.73 24.25
C GLY A 139 0.60 3.90 23.31
N ARG A 140 0.41 4.04 22.02
CA ARG A 140 1.14 3.26 21.01
C ARG A 140 2.12 4.07 20.19
#